data_33df69c48518e58e47c171fa7a4d4fde
#
_entry.id   33df69c48518e58e47c171fa7a4d4fde
#
_cell.length_a   1.000
_cell.length_b   1.000
_cell.length_c   1.000
_cell.angle_alpha   90.00
_cell.angle_beta   90.00
_cell.angle_gamma   90.00
#
_symmetry.space_group_name_H-M   'P 1'
#
loop_
_entity.id
_entity.type
_entity.pdbx_description
1 polymer ?
#
loop_
_entity_poly.entity_id
_entity_poly.type
_entity_poly.pdbx_seq_one_letter_code
_entity_poly.pdbx_strand_id
1 'polypeptide(L)'
;MKAQEIQQQLESYNYMDAKVTKIDSKYFGDEVTVVFQNENKEIEMQFLGCSKISFSTTVEDREKPLKLVEDKDLNYNIKKIEVTDCIQDKTILLNCTVDVFPLNLEICCNTISVFKK
;
A
#
# COMPACT_ATOMS: atom_id res chain seq x y z
N MET A 1 13.68 10.85 -3.06
CA MET A 1 13.90 9.56 -3.75
C MET A 1 12.97 9.49 -4.95
N LYS A 2 13.48 9.04 -6.07
CA LYS A 2 12.68 8.98 -7.30
C LYS A 2 11.82 7.71 -7.34
N ALA A 3 10.71 7.78 -8.06
CA ALA A 3 9.78 6.67 -8.16
C ALA A 3 10.46 5.37 -8.59
N GLN A 4 11.37 5.43 -9.55
CA GLN A 4 12.06 4.25 -10.05
C GLN A 4 12.88 3.54 -8.96
N GLU A 5 13.54 4.31 -8.11
CA GLU A 5 14.34 3.75 -7.01
C GLU A 5 13.46 3.04 -5.99
N ILE A 6 12.31 3.65 -5.68
CA ILE A 6 11.34 3.07 -4.76
C ILE A 6 10.77 1.78 -5.35
N GLN A 7 10.43 1.80 -6.64
CA GLN A 7 9.91 0.62 -7.33
C GLN A 7 10.91 -0.53 -7.29
N GLN A 8 12.18 -0.25 -7.53
CA GLN A 8 13.23 -1.26 -7.49
C GLN A 8 13.41 -1.83 -6.08
N GLN A 9 13.34 -0.97 -5.07
CA GLN A 9 13.43 -1.40 -3.68
C GLN A 9 12.28 -2.34 -3.31
N LEU A 10 11.06 -1.99 -3.73
CA LEU A 10 9.89 -2.83 -3.50
C LEU A 10 10.05 -4.19 -4.17
N GLU A 11 10.50 -4.20 -5.42
CA GLU A 11 10.72 -5.45 -6.14
C GLU A 11 11.76 -6.33 -5.48
N SER A 12 12.79 -5.72 -4.86
CA SER A 12 13.81 -6.48 -4.14
C SER A 12 13.25 -7.22 -2.92
N TYR A 13 12.12 -6.78 -2.39
CA TYR A 13 11.47 -7.44 -1.26
C TYR A 13 10.46 -8.53 -1.69
N ASN A 14 10.32 -8.77 -3.00
CA ASN A 14 9.40 -9.79 -3.52
C ASN A 14 7.98 -9.61 -3.01
N TYR A 15 7.39 -8.44 -3.28
CA TYR A 15 6.06 -8.13 -2.76
C TYR A 15 4.93 -8.94 -3.39
N MET A 16 5.17 -9.55 -4.55
CA MET A 16 4.13 -10.29 -5.27
C MET A 16 3.60 -11.42 -4.41
N ASP A 17 2.27 -11.48 -4.29
CA ASP A 17 1.54 -12.45 -3.46
C ASP A 17 1.81 -12.33 -1.96
N ALA A 18 2.51 -11.27 -1.51
CA ALA A 18 2.70 -11.02 -0.09
C ALA A 18 1.36 -10.64 0.55
N LYS A 19 1.18 -11.07 1.79
CA LYS A 19 -0.06 -10.82 2.53
C LYS A 19 -0.01 -9.45 3.19
N VAL A 20 -1.01 -8.61 2.94
CA VAL A 20 -1.13 -7.32 3.62
C VAL A 20 -1.70 -7.59 5.01
N THR A 21 -1.00 -7.11 6.04
CA THR A 21 -1.39 -7.34 7.44
C THR A 21 -1.90 -6.08 8.12
N LYS A 22 -1.59 -4.90 7.57
CA LYS A 22 -2.02 -3.65 8.20
C LYS A 22 -2.07 -2.53 7.17
N ILE A 23 -3.12 -1.73 7.26
CA ILE A 23 -3.24 -0.45 6.56
C ILE A 23 -3.72 0.54 7.63
N ASP A 24 -2.96 1.61 7.84
CA ASP A 24 -3.26 2.59 8.87
C ASP A 24 -3.07 4.00 8.34
N SER A 25 -3.82 4.96 8.89
CA SER A 25 -3.76 6.35 8.50
C SER A 25 -3.70 7.23 9.75
N LYS A 26 -2.83 8.24 9.73
CA LYS A 26 -2.65 9.18 10.84
C LYS A 26 -2.68 10.60 10.33
N TYR A 27 -2.93 11.54 11.24
CA TYR A 27 -2.95 12.98 10.95
C TYR A 27 -3.90 13.32 9.80
N PHE A 28 -5.13 12.81 9.91
CA PHE A 28 -6.21 13.08 8.93
C PHE A 28 -5.84 12.66 7.51
N GLY A 29 -5.05 11.59 7.39
CA GLY A 29 -4.66 11.08 6.09
C GLY A 29 -3.34 11.63 5.56
N ASP A 30 -2.66 12.47 6.32
CA ASP A 30 -1.35 12.98 5.90
C ASP A 30 -0.29 11.90 5.87
N GLU A 31 -0.44 10.89 6.72
CA GLU A 31 0.45 9.72 6.74
C GLU A 31 -0.34 8.44 6.58
N VAL A 32 0.15 7.56 5.73
CA VAL A 32 -0.44 6.23 5.55
C VAL A 32 0.66 5.20 5.68
N THR A 33 0.35 4.09 6.36
CA THR A 33 1.27 2.98 6.54
C THR A 33 0.62 1.71 5.97
N VAL A 34 1.36 0.99 5.15
CA VAL A 34 0.96 -0.33 4.64
C VAL A 34 2.03 -1.33 5.02
N VAL A 35 1.62 -2.40 5.69
CA VAL A 35 2.55 -3.45 6.11
C VAL A 35 2.16 -4.74 5.39
N PHE A 36 3.14 -5.40 4.80
CA PHE A 36 2.90 -6.71 4.20
C PHE A 36 3.97 -7.69 4.66
N GLN A 37 3.62 -8.97 4.60
CA GLN A 37 4.46 -10.04 5.09
C GLN A 37 4.70 -11.05 3.98
N ASN A 38 5.98 -11.38 3.76
CA ASN A 38 6.40 -12.40 2.80
C ASN A 38 7.34 -13.35 3.52
N GLU A 39 6.94 -14.61 3.63
CA GLU A 39 7.67 -15.61 4.42
C GLU A 39 7.82 -15.12 5.86
N ASN A 40 9.04 -14.97 6.37
CA ASN A 40 9.30 -14.50 7.73
C ASN A 40 9.70 -13.03 7.77
N LYS A 41 9.47 -12.29 6.68
CA LYS A 41 9.85 -10.89 6.57
C LYS A 41 8.63 -10.00 6.60
N GLU A 42 8.69 -8.95 7.41
CA GLU A 42 7.65 -7.95 7.48
C GLU A 42 8.20 -6.65 6.89
N ILE A 43 7.52 -6.12 5.89
CA ILE A 43 7.93 -4.93 5.16
C ILE A 43 6.91 -3.83 5.41
N GLU A 44 7.41 -2.65 5.73
CA GLU A 44 6.55 -1.50 5.96
C GLU A 44 6.77 -0.44 4.90
N MET A 45 5.67 0.07 4.34
CA MET A 45 5.68 1.22 3.44
C MET A 45 5.06 2.39 4.19
N GLN A 46 5.78 3.50 4.25
CA GLN A 46 5.26 4.74 4.83
C GLN A 46 5.10 5.80 3.76
N PHE A 47 3.90 6.36 3.67
CA PHE A 47 3.56 7.42 2.74
C PHE A 47 3.39 8.69 3.56
N LEU A 48 4.24 9.69 3.30
CA LEU A 48 4.25 10.94 4.07
C LEU A 48 3.86 12.12 3.19
N GLY A 49 3.08 13.04 3.76
CA GLY A 49 2.61 14.21 3.05
C GLY A 49 1.63 13.83 1.95
N CYS A 50 0.62 13.05 2.31
CA CYS A 50 -0.37 12.58 1.33
C CYS A 50 -1.33 13.69 0.96
N SER A 51 -1.48 13.95 -0.34
CA SER A 51 -2.43 14.92 -0.87
C SER A 51 -3.69 14.26 -1.41
N LYS A 52 -3.63 12.95 -1.69
CA LYS A 52 -4.77 12.20 -2.18
C LYS A 52 -4.66 10.75 -1.75
N ILE A 53 -5.73 10.23 -1.20
CA ILE A 53 -5.84 8.82 -0.85
C ILE A 53 -7.16 8.32 -1.40
N SER A 54 -7.10 7.24 -2.17
CA SER A 54 -8.28 6.55 -2.65
C SER A 54 -8.22 5.11 -2.17
N PHE A 55 -9.27 4.68 -1.52
CA PHE A 55 -9.34 3.36 -0.90
C PHE A 55 -10.66 2.73 -1.31
N SER A 56 -10.62 1.68 -2.09
CA SER A 56 -11.85 1.07 -2.60
C SER A 56 -11.82 -0.45 -2.44
N THR A 57 -12.99 -1.02 -2.25
CA THR A 57 -13.15 -2.45 -2.16
C THR A 57 -14.38 -2.85 -2.98
N THR A 58 -14.33 -4.03 -3.61
CA THR A 58 -15.40 -4.51 -4.48
C THR A 58 -15.98 -5.84 -4.03
N VAL A 59 -15.87 -6.16 -2.74
CA VAL A 59 -16.45 -7.40 -2.22
C VAL A 59 -17.97 -7.27 -2.16
N GLU A 60 -18.66 -8.13 -2.89
CA GLU A 60 -20.11 -8.08 -2.99
C GLU A 60 -20.82 -9.10 -2.09
N ASP A 61 -20.25 -10.28 -1.92
CA ASP A 61 -20.91 -11.39 -1.22
C ASP A 61 -20.35 -11.66 0.16
N ARG A 62 -19.99 -10.60 0.88
CA ARG A 62 -19.47 -10.76 2.22
C ARG A 62 -20.59 -10.93 3.23
N GLU A 63 -20.60 -12.07 3.92
CA GLU A 63 -21.63 -12.38 4.92
C GLU A 63 -21.42 -11.64 6.24
N LYS A 64 -20.18 -11.28 6.56
CA LYS A 64 -19.86 -10.63 7.83
C LYS A 64 -18.66 -9.67 7.70
N PRO A 65 -18.54 -8.69 8.62
CA PRO A 65 -17.38 -7.80 8.62
C PRO A 65 -16.07 -8.57 8.77
N LEU A 66 -14.99 -8.04 8.18
CA LEU A 66 -13.68 -8.70 8.22
C LEU A 66 -13.16 -8.94 9.63
N LYS A 67 -13.50 -8.09 10.58
CA LYS A 67 -13.06 -8.28 11.95
C LYS A 67 -13.60 -9.57 12.58
N LEU A 68 -14.65 -10.14 12.00
CA LEU A 68 -15.26 -11.40 12.46
C LEU A 68 -14.77 -12.59 11.63
N VAL A 69 -13.90 -12.37 10.66
CA VAL A 69 -13.31 -13.42 9.82
C VAL A 69 -11.99 -13.82 10.43
N GLU A 70 -11.73 -15.13 10.51
CA GLU A 70 -10.44 -15.61 11.03
C GLU A 70 -9.29 -15.23 10.11
N ASP A 71 -8.13 -14.93 10.68
CA ASP A 71 -6.96 -14.49 9.91
C ASP A 71 -6.59 -15.44 8.79
N LYS A 72 -6.75 -16.75 9.00
CA LYS A 72 -6.42 -17.75 7.98
C LYS A 72 -7.32 -17.66 6.76
N ASP A 73 -8.49 -17.05 6.89
CA ASP A 73 -9.47 -16.92 5.81
C ASP A 73 -9.37 -15.56 5.11
N LEU A 74 -8.45 -14.70 5.55
CA LEU A 74 -8.22 -13.40 4.92
C LEU A 74 -7.20 -13.57 3.79
N ASN A 75 -7.62 -13.27 2.56
CA ASN A 75 -6.79 -13.45 1.37
C ASN A 75 -6.50 -12.13 0.68
N TYR A 76 -5.94 -11.18 1.42
CA TYR A 76 -5.57 -9.87 0.88
C TYR A 76 -4.08 -9.88 0.51
N ASN A 77 -3.81 -10.47 -0.65
CA ASN A 77 -2.45 -10.61 -1.15
C ASN A 77 -2.18 -9.57 -2.24
N ILE A 78 -0.97 -9.03 -2.24
CA ILE A 78 -0.58 -8.00 -3.20
C ILE A 78 -0.48 -8.61 -4.60
N LYS A 79 -1.17 -8.01 -5.55
CA LYS A 79 -1.10 -8.39 -6.96
C LYS A 79 -0.14 -7.51 -7.73
N LYS A 80 -0.08 -6.23 -7.37
CA LYS A 80 0.79 -5.27 -8.05
C LYS A 80 1.00 -4.04 -7.18
N ILE A 81 2.22 -3.52 -7.16
CA ILE A 81 2.53 -2.21 -6.60
C ILE A 81 3.23 -1.43 -7.71
N GLU A 82 2.72 -0.25 -8.01
CA GLU A 82 3.31 0.61 -9.03
C GLU A 82 3.53 2.01 -8.48
N VAL A 83 4.75 2.50 -8.55
CA VAL A 83 5.13 3.84 -8.10
C VAL A 83 5.56 4.66 -9.31
N THR A 84 4.94 5.82 -9.48
CA THR A 84 5.26 6.71 -10.59
C THR A 84 5.40 8.14 -10.07
N ASP A 85 6.10 8.97 -10.85
CA ASP A 85 6.16 10.41 -10.56
C ASP A 85 4.86 11.06 -10.99
N CYS A 86 4.41 12.03 -10.20
CA CYS A 86 3.21 12.80 -10.48
C CYS A 86 3.55 14.28 -10.33
N ILE A 87 3.24 15.07 -11.35
CA ILE A 87 3.53 16.50 -11.32
C ILE A 87 2.22 17.26 -11.09
N GLN A 88 2.18 18.04 -10.00
CA GLN A 88 1.04 18.91 -9.67
C GLN A 88 1.57 20.30 -9.37
N ASP A 89 1.09 21.30 -10.10
CA ASP A 89 1.42 22.71 -9.86
C ASP A 89 2.92 22.94 -9.65
N LYS A 90 3.74 22.39 -10.54
CA LYS A 90 5.22 22.50 -10.53
C LYS A 90 5.87 21.73 -9.37
N THR A 91 5.10 20.96 -8.59
CA THR A 91 5.63 20.12 -7.53
C THR A 91 5.66 18.68 -8.01
N ILE A 92 6.79 18.01 -7.80
CA ILE A 92 6.91 16.59 -8.14
C ILE A 92 6.49 15.77 -6.94
N LEU A 93 5.43 15.00 -7.12
CA LEU A 93 4.91 14.10 -6.09
C LEU A 93 5.07 12.66 -6.57
N LEU A 94 4.83 11.73 -5.67
CA LEU A 94 4.84 10.30 -5.97
C LEU A 94 3.42 9.77 -5.96
N ASN A 95 3.09 8.96 -6.96
CA ASN A 95 1.81 8.28 -7.03
C ASN A 95 2.05 6.79 -6.89
N CYS A 96 1.38 6.16 -5.95
CA CYS A 96 1.53 4.73 -5.69
C CYS A 96 0.18 4.04 -5.76
N THR A 97 0.09 3.00 -6.58
CA THR A 97 -1.09 2.15 -6.65
C THR A 97 -0.72 0.80 -6.05
N VAL A 98 -1.52 0.34 -5.08
CA VAL A 98 -1.35 -0.97 -4.45
C VAL A 98 -2.60 -1.78 -4.74
N ASP A 99 -2.46 -2.79 -5.58
CA ASP A 99 -3.56 -3.68 -5.94
C ASP A 99 -3.52 -4.92 -5.06
N VAL A 100 -4.51 -5.03 -4.19
CA VAL A 100 -4.65 -6.13 -3.22
C VAL A 100 -6.04 -6.74 -3.39
N PHE A 101 -6.45 -7.00 -4.64
CA PHE A 101 -7.80 -7.42 -4.95
C PHE A 101 -8.42 -8.30 -3.85
N PRO A 102 -9.65 -8.02 -3.39
CA PRO A 102 -10.63 -7.05 -3.94
C PRO A 102 -10.44 -5.60 -3.49
N LEU A 103 -9.35 -5.29 -2.83
CA LEU A 103 -9.01 -3.97 -2.33
C LEU A 103 -8.07 -3.28 -3.31
N ASN A 104 -8.28 -1.99 -3.55
CA ASN A 104 -7.35 -1.18 -4.33
C ASN A 104 -7.05 0.11 -3.58
N LEU A 105 -5.78 0.48 -3.52
CA LEU A 105 -5.31 1.65 -2.82
C LEU A 105 -4.52 2.52 -3.78
N GLU A 106 -4.83 3.81 -3.84
CA GLU A 106 -4.08 4.76 -4.65
C GLU A 106 -3.73 5.96 -3.78
N ILE A 107 -2.45 6.29 -3.71
CA ILE A 107 -1.95 7.35 -2.83
C ILE A 107 -1.04 8.28 -3.62
N CYS A 108 -1.28 9.58 -3.50
CA CYS A 108 -0.38 10.61 -4.02
C CYS A 108 0.24 11.32 -2.80
N CYS A 109 1.56 11.38 -2.74
CA CYS A 109 2.26 11.86 -1.54
C CYS A 109 3.61 12.50 -1.87
N ASN A 110 4.22 13.12 -0.87
CA ASN A 110 5.54 13.73 -1.02
C ASN A 110 6.66 12.70 -1.00
N THR A 111 6.63 11.77 -0.04
CA THR A 111 7.69 10.77 0.11
C THR A 111 7.12 9.41 0.42
N ILE A 112 7.84 8.38 -0.03
CA ILE A 112 7.55 7.00 0.28
C ILE A 112 8.82 6.38 0.82
N SER A 113 8.72 5.76 2.00
CA SER A 113 9.82 5.02 2.61
C SER A 113 9.43 3.54 2.69
N VAL A 114 10.34 2.67 2.33
CA VAL A 114 10.11 1.23 2.37
C VAL A 114 11.24 0.61 3.20
N PHE A 115 10.89 -0.15 4.21
CA PHE A 115 11.92 -0.76 5.05
C PHE A 115 11.42 -2.09 5.64
N LYS A 116 12.39 -2.92 5.97
CA LYS A 116 12.16 -4.19 6.62
C LYS A 116 12.09 -3.96 8.13
N LYS A 117 11.05 -4.47 8.74
CA LYS A 117 10.88 -4.39 10.19
C LYS A 117 11.69 -5.45 10.92
#